data_0c4b29d697ce0d2df346f08358a6fafb
#
_entry.id   0c4b29d697ce0d2df346f08358a6fafb
#
_cell.length_a   1.000
_cell.length_b   1.000
_cell.length_c   1.000
_cell.angle_alpha   90.00
_cell.angle_beta   90.00
_cell.angle_gamma   90.00
#
_symmetry.space_group_name_H-M   'P 1'
#
loop_
_entity.id
_entity.type
_entity.pdbx_description
1 polymer ?
#
loop_
_entity_poly.entity_id
_entity_poly.type
_entity_poly.pdbx_seq_one_letter_code
_entity_poly.pdbx_strand_id
1 'polypeptide(L)'
;VLNNGRNLDELHDTQQSTKELLFILDNLFLFSIEKYDQLLREEIEKLLKQMNVPEVLFDKAFPQIIWWLLFCYPQAPHGMTIYQDYLEVHNKKWTKADKAVQAHLNSWLSITPGFYRVVKIDRKYNRFFHVQDVFLKEEKKVFIFNEIFQTPKMGEIISGILLPVGNNVYTTQGRLFHLPVTIVPELMVRFRQFLERHNSNLDYVVPASSYPALLRITMQTMEEKL
;
A
#
# COMPACT_ATOMS: atom_id res chain seq x y z
N VAL A 1 -30.95 -16.49 8.94
CA VAL A 1 -30.47 -15.75 10.12
C VAL A 1 -28.95 -15.86 10.11
N LEU A 2 -28.27 -14.82 9.60
CA LEU A 2 -26.83 -14.78 9.38
C LEU A 2 -26.11 -14.28 10.63
N ASN A 3 -25.06 -14.96 10.95
CA ASN A 3 -24.07 -14.81 12.03
C ASN A 3 -23.42 -13.40 12.08
N ASN A 4 -24.17 -12.33 12.40
CA ASN A 4 -23.68 -10.95 12.45
C ASN A 4 -22.90 -10.62 13.76
N GLY A 5 -22.91 -11.50 14.77
CA GLY A 5 -22.22 -11.28 16.05
C GLY A 5 -20.70 -11.52 15.99
N ARG A 6 -20.26 -12.57 15.27
CA ARG A 6 -18.84 -12.94 15.22
C ARG A 6 -17.91 -11.91 14.55
N ASN A 7 -18.41 -11.13 13.59
CA ASN A 7 -17.60 -10.13 12.89
C ASN A 7 -17.23 -8.92 13.76
N LEU A 8 -18.00 -8.59 14.80
CA LEU A 8 -17.74 -7.42 15.65
C LEU A 8 -16.75 -7.73 16.80
N ASP A 9 -16.81 -8.93 17.36
CA ASP A 9 -15.89 -9.36 18.40
C ASP A 9 -14.47 -9.61 17.82
N GLU A 10 -14.39 -10.19 16.60
CA GLU A 10 -13.14 -10.29 15.85
C GLU A 10 -12.53 -8.92 15.50
N LEU A 11 -13.35 -7.90 15.28
CA LEU A 11 -12.89 -6.52 15.05
C LEU A 11 -12.39 -5.86 16.33
N HIS A 12 -12.93 -6.19 17.51
CA HIS A 12 -12.50 -5.62 18.80
C HIS A 12 -11.12 -6.13 19.23
N ASP A 13 -10.84 -7.42 19.14
CA ASP A 13 -9.50 -7.98 19.39
C ASP A 13 -8.47 -7.49 18.38
N THR A 14 -8.90 -7.28 17.14
CA THR A 14 -8.08 -6.69 16.08
C THR A 14 -7.78 -5.20 16.36
N GLN A 15 -8.64 -4.49 17.10
CA GLN A 15 -8.50 -3.05 17.33
C GLN A 15 -7.31 -2.68 18.21
N GLN A 16 -7.01 -3.47 19.26
CA GLN A 16 -5.90 -3.17 20.18
C GLN A 16 -4.55 -3.43 19.50
N SER A 17 -4.39 -4.58 18.87
CA SER A 17 -3.17 -4.92 18.12
C SER A 17 -2.97 -3.98 16.92
N THR A 18 -4.05 -3.54 16.29
CA THR A 18 -3.95 -2.58 15.17
C THR A 18 -3.47 -1.20 15.60
N LYS A 19 -3.90 -0.69 16.76
CA LYS A 19 -3.38 0.59 17.28
C LYS A 19 -1.86 0.52 17.51
N GLU A 20 -1.38 -0.60 18.04
CA GLU A 20 0.06 -0.83 18.21
C GLU A 20 0.79 -0.87 16.88
N LEU A 21 0.23 -1.56 15.88
CA LEU A 21 0.80 -1.61 14.53
C LEU A 21 0.82 -0.24 13.84
N LEU A 22 -0.23 0.57 14.00
CA LEU A 22 -0.24 1.94 13.47
C LEU A 22 0.82 2.82 14.15
N PHE A 23 0.97 2.70 15.47
CA PHE A 23 2.02 3.38 16.21
C PHE A 23 3.44 2.97 15.74
N ILE A 24 3.61 1.70 15.37
CA ILE A 24 4.88 1.22 14.78
C ILE A 24 5.14 1.89 13.42
N LEU A 25 4.11 2.06 12.59
CA LEU A 25 4.24 2.76 11.30
C LEU A 25 4.58 4.25 11.47
N ASP A 26 4.00 4.92 12.46
CA ASP A 26 4.36 6.30 12.78
C ASP A 26 5.82 6.41 13.21
N ASN A 27 6.30 5.48 14.06
CA ASN A 27 7.71 5.43 14.46
C ASN A 27 8.64 5.08 13.30
N LEU A 28 8.23 4.20 12.38
CA LEU A 28 8.99 3.93 11.16
C LEU A 28 9.14 5.20 10.31
N PHE A 29 8.06 5.95 10.17
CA PHE A 29 8.10 7.20 9.41
C PHE A 29 9.03 8.23 10.07
N LEU A 30 8.96 8.42 11.39
CA LEU A 30 9.87 9.29 12.13
C LEU A 30 11.32 8.82 12.00
N PHE A 31 11.60 7.55 12.19
CA PHE A 31 12.93 6.96 11.99
C PHE A 31 13.47 7.22 10.59
N SER A 32 12.60 7.12 9.58
CA SER A 32 12.99 7.35 8.19
C SER A 32 13.39 8.81 7.94
N ILE A 33 12.70 9.76 8.54
CA ILE A 33 13.04 11.18 8.46
C ILE A 33 14.33 11.45 9.24
N GLU A 34 14.46 10.94 10.47
CA GLU A 34 15.64 11.20 11.30
C GLU A 34 16.92 10.64 10.69
N LYS A 35 16.88 9.48 10.06
CA LYS A 35 18.08 8.78 9.57
C LYS A 35 18.31 8.92 8.07
N TYR A 36 17.26 9.09 7.27
CA TYR A 36 17.29 8.99 5.81
C TYR A 36 16.71 10.21 5.08
N ASP A 37 16.46 11.36 5.75
CA ASP A 37 15.80 12.54 5.15
C ASP A 37 16.43 12.95 3.82
N GLN A 38 17.74 13.15 3.78
CA GLN A 38 18.44 13.58 2.56
C GLN A 38 18.28 12.53 1.44
N LEU A 39 18.51 11.27 1.75
CA LEU A 39 18.40 10.17 0.79
C LEU A 39 16.97 10.06 0.23
N LEU A 40 15.96 10.16 1.10
CA LEU A 40 14.57 10.12 0.69
C LEU A 40 14.21 11.30 -0.21
N ARG A 41 14.66 12.52 0.11
CA ARG A 41 14.43 13.69 -0.74
C ARG A 41 15.01 13.50 -2.14
N GLU A 42 16.28 13.07 -2.22
CA GLU A 42 16.98 12.85 -3.48
C GLU A 42 16.28 11.79 -4.34
N GLU A 43 15.91 10.64 -3.74
CA GLU A 43 15.24 9.56 -4.48
C GLU A 43 13.79 9.93 -4.86
N ILE A 44 13.06 10.65 -4.02
CA ILE A 44 11.70 11.14 -4.36
C ILE A 44 11.79 12.11 -5.54
N GLU A 45 12.68 13.10 -5.48
CA GLU A 45 12.85 14.07 -6.56
C GLU A 45 13.23 13.40 -7.87
N LYS A 46 14.17 12.47 -7.84
CA LYS A 46 14.59 11.66 -8.97
C LYS A 46 13.42 10.86 -9.56
N LEU A 47 12.63 10.17 -8.72
CA LEU A 47 11.49 9.38 -9.16
C LEU A 47 10.38 10.26 -9.76
N LEU A 48 10.02 11.36 -9.11
CA LEU A 48 9.03 12.32 -9.63
C LEU A 48 9.44 12.83 -11.02
N LYS A 49 10.73 13.19 -11.19
CA LYS A 49 11.28 13.62 -12.46
C LYS A 49 11.27 12.51 -13.53
N GLN A 50 11.71 11.29 -13.15
CA GLN A 50 11.74 10.14 -14.06
C GLN A 50 10.33 9.72 -14.49
N MET A 51 9.36 9.82 -13.60
CA MET A 51 7.96 9.49 -13.89
C MET A 51 7.26 10.61 -14.66
N ASN A 52 7.86 11.80 -14.77
CA ASN A 52 7.24 12.99 -15.35
C ASN A 52 5.85 13.23 -14.76
N VAL A 53 5.79 13.23 -13.40
CA VAL A 53 4.51 13.41 -12.68
C VAL A 53 4.01 14.82 -12.86
N PRO A 54 2.77 15.02 -13.37
CA PRO A 54 2.17 16.34 -13.44
C PRO A 54 2.05 16.97 -12.04
N GLU A 55 2.33 18.27 -11.91
CA GLU A 55 2.29 18.98 -10.62
C GLU A 55 0.97 18.80 -9.87
N VAL A 56 -0.14 18.82 -10.61
CA VAL A 56 -1.51 18.59 -10.08
C VAL A 56 -1.71 17.21 -9.46
N LEU A 57 -0.83 16.25 -9.74
CA LEU A 57 -0.88 14.89 -9.20
C LEU A 57 0.19 14.61 -8.14
N PHE A 58 1.05 15.59 -7.78
CA PHE A 58 2.12 15.40 -6.78
C PHE A 58 1.59 14.92 -5.44
N ASP A 59 0.55 15.55 -4.92
CA ASP A 59 -0.06 15.18 -3.63
C ASP A 59 -0.60 13.74 -3.61
N LYS A 60 -0.89 13.17 -4.77
CA LYS A 60 -1.36 11.79 -4.93
C LYS A 60 -0.21 10.81 -5.11
N ALA A 61 0.83 11.22 -5.86
CA ALA A 61 2.00 10.40 -6.13
C ALA A 61 2.92 10.26 -4.91
N PHE A 62 3.15 11.36 -4.19
CA PHE A 62 4.10 11.44 -3.09
C PHE A 62 3.89 10.38 -1.99
N PRO A 63 2.68 10.17 -1.44
CA PRO A 63 2.47 9.12 -0.44
C PRO A 63 2.77 7.72 -0.99
N GLN A 64 2.49 7.47 -2.28
CA GLN A 64 2.73 6.18 -2.90
C GLN A 64 4.23 5.89 -3.04
N ILE A 65 5.00 6.91 -3.43
CA ILE A 65 6.46 6.82 -3.60
C ILE A 65 7.12 6.61 -2.24
N ILE A 66 6.75 7.39 -1.21
CA ILE A 66 7.36 7.28 0.12
C ILE A 66 7.19 5.86 0.68
N TRP A 67 5.97 5.31 0.68
CA TRP A 67 5.75 3.97 1.22
C TRP A 67 6.46 2.89 0.41
N TRP A 68 6.55 3.04 -0.92
CA TRP A 68 7.35 2.15 -1.74
C TRP A 68 8.84 2.22 -1.39
N LEU A 69 9.40 3.42 -1.19
CA LEU A 69 10.81 3.59 -0.78
C LEU A 69 11.07 2.95 0.59
N LEU A 70 10.15 3.08 1.54
CA LEU A 70 10.34 2.53 2.89
C LEU A 70 10.34 1.00 2.90
N PHE A 71 9.42 0.36 2.16
CA PHE A 71 9.19 -1.07 2.25
C PHE A 71 9.85 -1.90 1.15
N CYS A 72 10.07 -1.32 -0.03
CA CYS A 72 10.37 -2.10 -1.23
C CYS A 72 11.70 -1.72 -1.91
N TYR A 73 12.25 -0.55 -1.62
CA TYR A 73 13.45 -0.08 -2.28
C TYR A 73 14.68 -0.25 -1.38
N PRO A 74 15.66 -1.09 -1.80
CA PRO A 74 16.86 -1.35 -1.00
C PRO A 74 17.85 -0.20 -1.08
N GLN A 75 17.80 0.72 -0.15
CA GLN A 75 18.67 1.90 -0.08
C GLN A 75 19.37 2.09 1.27
N ALA A 76 19.00 1.30 2.27
CA ALA A 76 19.69 1.26 3.55
C ALA A 76 21.01 0.46 3.45
N PRO A 77 21.91 0.51 4.44
CA PRO A 77 23.15 -0.26 4.47
C PRO A 77 22.91 -1.75 4.19
N HIS A 78 23.87 -2.40 3.55
CA HIS A 78 23.82 -3.82 3.19
C HIS A 78 22.70 -4.23 2.23
N GLY A 79 22.13 -3.28 1.47
CA GLY A 79 21.06 -3.55 0.51
C GLY A 79 19.71 -3.82 1.16
N MET A 80 19.52 -3.39 2.39
CA MET A 80 18.24 -3.48 3.10
C MET A 80 17.28 -2.37 2.67
N THR A 81 15.98 -2.60 2.87
CA THR A 81 14.99 -1.53 2.86
C THR A 81 15.06 -0.73 4.17
N ILE A 82 14.52 0.49 4.19
CA ILE A 82 14.45 1.30 5.42
C ILE A 82 13.65 0.56 6.50
N TYR A 83 12.61 -0.17 6.11
CA TYR A 83 11.83 -0.98 7.04
C TYR A 83 12.65 -2.11 7.68
N GLN A 84 13.47 -2.81 6.89
CA GLN A 84 14.37 -3.85 7.42
C GLN A 84 15.39 -3.28 8.39
N ASP A 85 16.01 -2.14 8.07
CA ASP A 85 16.94 -1.46 8.96
C ASP A 85 16.26 -0.98 10.26
N TYR A 86 15.02 -0.46 10.16
CA TYR A 86 14.22 -0.10 11.32
C TYR A 86 13.99 -1.29 12.27
N LEU A 87 13.65 -2.46 11.71
CA LEU A 87 13.46 -3.67 12.51
C LEU A 87 14.78 -4.14 13.16
N GLU A 88 15.89 -4.05 12.45
CA GLU A 88 17.21 -4.44 12.97
C GLU A 88 17.64 -3.52 14.11
N VAL A 89 17.58 -2.20 13.94
CA VAL A 89 17.93 -1.20 14.96
C VAL A 89 17.10 -1.38 16.22
N HIS A 90 15.81 -1.73 16.07
CA HIS A 90 14.88 -1.90 17.19
C HIS A 90 14.66 -3.36 17.60
N ASN A 91 15.51 -4.29 17.17
CA ASN A 91 15.33 -5.73 17.36
C ASN A 91 15.02 -6.12 18.83
N LYS A 92 15.75 -5.53 19.81
CA LYS A 92 15.50 -5.81 21.24
C LYS A 92 14.07 -5.47 21.70
N LYS A 93 13.41 -4.51 21.05
CA LYS A 93 12.01 -4.14 21.30
C LYS A 93 11.09 -5.18 20.70
N TRP A 94 11.31 -5.55 19.43
CA TRP A 94 10.43 -6.45 18.71
C TRP A 94 10.49 -7.89 19.20
N THR A 95 11.65 -8.37 19.65
CA THR A 95 11.78 -9.71 20.24
C THR A 95 11.02 -9.86 21.58
N LYS A 96 10.65 -8.75 22.22
CA LYS A 96 9.83 -8.72 23.45
C LYS A 96 8.36 -8.40 23.19
N ALA A 97 7.99 -8.02 21.98
CA ALA A 97 6.62 -7.71 21.61
C ALA A 97 5.75 -8.98 21.62
N ASP A 98 4.45 -8.81 21.64
CA ASP A 98 3.51 -9.92 21.51
C ASP A 98 3.77 -10.71 20.22
N LYS A 99 3.56 -12.04 20.26
CA LYS A 99 3.79 -12.93 19.11
C LYS A 99 2.95 -12.55 17.89
N ALA A 100 1.73 -12.04 18.10
CA ALA A 100 0.89 -11.57 17.00
C ALA A 100 1.50 -10.33 16.32
N VAL A 101 2.00 -9.38 17.11
CA VAL A 101 2.72 -8.20 16.59
C VAL A 101 3.97 -8.63 15.82
N GLN A 102 4.77 -9.56 16.38
CA GLN A 102 5.94 -10.09 15.68
C GLN A 102 5.58 -10.74 14.34
N ALA A 103 4.51 -11.53 14.30
CA ALA A 103 4.02 -12.16 13.07
C ALA A 103 3.63 -11.12 12.02
N HIS A 104 2.97 -10.03 12.41
CA HIS A 104 2.62 -8.94 11.51
C HIS A 104 3.85 -8.20 10.98
N LEU A 105 4.81 -7.85 11.85
CA LEU A 105 6.05 -7.21 11.44
C LEU A 105 6.83 -8.08 10.44
N ASN A 106 6.88 -9.38 10.67
CA ASN A 106 7.50 -10.31 9.72
C ASN A 106 6.74 -10.38 8.39
N SER A 107 5.41 -10.38 8.41
CA SER A 107 4.60 -10.39 7.19
C SER A 107 4.79 -9.11 6.35
N TRP A 108 5.15 -8.00 6.97
CA TRP A 108 5.42 -6.74 6.29
C TRP A 108 6.76 -6.70 5.55
N LEU A 109 7.65 -7.65 5.78
CA LEU A 109 8.92 -7.79 5.02
C LEU A 109 8.71 -8.14 3.53
N SER A 110 7.57 -8.72 3.20
CA SER A 110 7.22 -9.13 1.82
C SER A 110 6.12 -8.28 1.19
N ILE A 111 5.80 -7.14 1.79
CA ILE A 111 4.76 -6.24 1.27
C ILE A 111 5.21 -5.61 -0.04
N THR A 112 4.27 -5.55 -0.97
CA THR A 112 4.38 -4.80 -2.21
C THR A 112 3.17 -3.89 -2.37
N PRO A 113 3.36 -2.65 -2.87
CA PRO A 113 2.23 -1.82 -3.24
C PRO A 113 1.51 -2.44 -4.44
N GLY A 114 0.21 -2.23 -4.50
CA GLY A 114 -0.63 -2.84 -5.53
C GLY A 114 -1.68 -1.89 -6.09
N PHE A 115 -2.44 -2.43 -7.03
CA PHE A 115 -3.61 -1.81 -7.63
C PHE A 115 -4.81 -2.72 -7.38
N TYR A 116 -5.84 -2.19 -6.76
CA TYR A 116 -6.94 -2.98 -6.24
C TYR A 116 -8.27 -2.39 -6.71
N ARG A 117 -9.11 -3.19 -7.35
CA ARG A 117 -10.47 -2.79 -7.73
C ARG A 117 -11.41 -2.92 -6.55
N VAL A 118 -12.17 -1.89 -6.24
CA VAL A 118 -13.21 -1.93 -5.21
C VAL A 118 -14.39 -2.74 -5.71
N VAL A 119 -14.64 -3.89 -5.06
CA VAL A 119 -15.69 -4.84 -5.46
C VAL A 119 -16.90 -4.86 -4.54
N LYS A 120 -16.74 -4.35 -3.30
CA LYS A 120 -17.84 -4.23 -2.34
C LYS A 120 -17.51 -3.16 -1.29
N ILE A 121 -18.50 -2.39 -0.88
CA ILE A 121 -18.40 -1.45 0.24
C ILE A 121 -19.47 -1.85 1.25
N ASP A 122 -19.09 -1.92 2.53
CA ASP A 122 -20.04 -2.21 3.59
C ASP A 122 -21.04 -1.05 3.73
N ARG A 123 -22.34 -1.37 3.79
CA ARG A 123 -23.40 -0.35 3.85
C ARG A 123 -23.45 0.36 5.19
N LYS A 124 -23.02 -0.29 6.27
CA LYS A 124 -23.05 0.24 7.63
C LYS A 124 -21.75 0.95 8.01
N TYR A 125 -20.63 0.42 7.51
CA TYR A 125 -19.29 0.89 7.83
C TYR A 125 -18.52 1.19 6.54
N ASN A 126 -18.63 2.43 6.05
CA ASN A 126 -17.98 2.89 4.82
C ASN A 126 -16.45 2.79 4.83
N ARG A 127 -15.85 2.58 6.01
CA ARG A 127 -14.42 2.30 6.20
C ARG A 127 -14.04 0.84 5.94
N PHE A 128 -15.03 -0.04 5.79
CA PHE A 128 -14.84 -1.45 5.52
C PHE A 128 -15.30 -1.77 4.09
N PHE A 129 -14.36 -2.22 3.28
CA PHE A 129 -14.64 -2.55 1.89
C PHE A 129 -13.80 -3.72 1.42
N HIS A 130 -14.24 -4.37 0.37
CA HIS A 130 -13.54 -5.46 -0.28
C HIS A 130 -12.94 -4.96 -1.58
N VAL A 131 -11.73 -5.38 -1.84
CA VAL A 131 -11.01 -5.08 -3.06
C VAL A 131 -10.49 -6.36 -3.70
N GLN A 132 -10.34 -6.34 -5.00
CA GLN A 132 -9.71 -7.40 -5.76
C GLN A 132 -8.41 -6.88 -6.38
N ASP A 133 -7.30 -7.56 -6.15
CA ASP A 133 -6.04 -7.27 -6.82
C ASP A 133 -6.24 -7.34 -8.33
N VAL A 134 -5.82 -6.31 -9.07
CA VAL A 134 -6.07 -6.22 -10.52
C VAL A 134 -5.25 -7.23 -11.32
N PHE A 135 -4.13 -7.72 -10.77
CA PHE A 135 -3.25 -8.69 -11.40
C PHE A 135 -3.52 -10.11 -10.92
N LEU A 136 -3.41 -10.36 -9.62
CA LEU A 136 -3.54 -11.68 -9.00
C LEU A 136 -4.98 -12.16 -8.87
N LYS A 137 -5.96 -11.25 -8.97
CA LYS A 137 -7.40 -11.52 -8.77
C LYS A 137 -7.77 -11.96 -7.35
N GLU A 138 -6.86 -11.83 -6.40
CA GLU A 138 -7.11 -12.13 -5.01
C GLU A 138 -8.00 -11.06 -4.36
N GLU A 139 -8.94 -11.51 -3.54
CA GLU A 139 -9.78 -10.61 -2.76
C GLU A 139 -9.16 -10.32 -1.40
N LYS A 140 -9.21 -9.05 -0.99
CA LYS A 140 -8.73 -8.55 0.30
C LYS A 140 -9.83 -7.74 0.98
N LYS A 141 -9.97 -7.91 2.29
CA LYS A 141 -10.85 -7.07 3.11
C LYS A 141 -10.00 -5.90 3.64
N VAL A 142 -10.44 -4.67 3.41
CA VAL A 142 -9.72 -3.49 3.84
C VAL A 142 -10.53 -2.75 4.88
N PHE A 143 -9.89 -2.38 5.98
CA PHE A 143 -10.46 -1.53 7.00
C PHE A 143 -9.56 -0.31 7.24
N ILE A 144 -10.12 0.89 7.14
CA ILE A 144 -9.39 2.15 7.35
C ILE A 144 -9.65 2.64 8.77
N PHE A 145 -8.60 2.70 9.57
CA PHE A 145 -8.68 3.16 10.96
C PHE A 145 -8.70 4.69 11.06
N ASN A 146 -8.10 5.40 10.11
CA ASN A 146 -8.12 6.86 10.10
C ASN A 146 -9.55 7.38 9.92
N GLU A 147 -9.92 8.34 10.74
CA GLU A 147 -11.25 8.98 10.67
C GLU A 147 -11.39 9.89 9.45
N ILE A 148 -10.31 10.50 9.04
CA ILE A 148 -10.25 11.38 7.88
C ILE A 148 -9.71 10.58 6.70
N PHE A 149 -10.60 9.97 5.92
CA PHE A 149 -10.24 9.26 4.71
C PHE A 149 -11.26 9.49 3.60
N GLN A 150 -10.82 9.33 2.38
CA GLN A 150 -11.71 9.36 1.22
C GLN A 150 -12.32 7.97 1.03
N THR A 151 -13.64 7.87 1.14
CA THR A 151 -14.35 6.61 0.84
C THR A 151 -14.22 6.29 -0.64
N PRO A 152 -13.73 5.09 -1.01
CA PRO A 152 -13.67 4.69 -2.40
C PRO A 152 -15.07 4.46 -2.97
N LYS A 153 -15.21 4.50 -4.29
CA LYS A 153 -16.46 4.15 -4.97
C LYS A 153 -16.35 2.76 -5.59
N MET A 154 -17.51 2.12 -5.75
CA MET A 154 -17.60 0.83 -6.44
C MET A 154 -17.00 0.88 -7.84
N GLY A 155 -16.13 -0.07 -8.16
CA GLY A 155 -15.47 -0.18 -9.45
C GLY A 155 -14.24 0.72 -9.63
N GLU A 156 -13.98 1.68 -8.73
CA GLU A 156 -12.71 2.41 -8.70
C GLU A 156 -11.54 1.45 -8.49
N ILE A 157 -10.38 1.82 -9.01
CA ILE A 157 -9.12 1.22 -8.59
C ILE A 157 -8.51 2.13 -7.54
N ILE A 158 -8.05 1.53 -6.46
CA ILE A 158 -7.21 2.19 -5.47
C ILE A 158 -5.79 1.64 -5.58
N SER A 159 -4.79 2.51 -5.43
CA SER A 159 -3.38 2.11 -5.42
C SER A 159 -2.73 2.48 -4.11
N GLY A 160 -1.83 1.62 -3.63
CA GLY A 160 -1.08 1.83 -2.42
C GLY A 160 -0.62 0.54 -1.75
N ILE A 161 -0.06 0.69 -0.55
CA ILE A 161 0.34 -0.43 0.29
C ILE A 161 -0.84 -0.85 1.17
N LEU A 162 -1.16 -2.13 1.14
CA LEU A 162 -2.10 -2.77 2.05
C LEU A 162 -1.33 -3.66 3.05
N LEU A 163 -1.41 -3.30 4.32
CA LEU A 163 -0.72 -3.93 5.43
C LEU A 163 -1.65 -4.98 6.07
N PRO A 164 -1.28 -6.27 6.11
CA PRO A 164 -2.07 -7.28 6.80
C PRO A 164 -2.06 -7.01 8.32
N VAL A 165 -3.25 -7.06 8.92
CA VAL A 165 -3.46 -6.84 10.36
C VAL A 165 -4.17 -8.02 11.04
N GLY A 166 -4.19 -9.18 10.40
CA GLY A 166 -4.83 -10.42 10.88
C GLY A 166 -6.17 -10.70 10.23
N ASN A 167 -6.64 -11.96 10.36
CA ASN A 167 -7.97 -12.41 9.89
C ASN A 167 -8.31 -12.06 8.43
N ASN A 168 -7.30 -12.04 7.56
CA ASN A 168 -7.43 -11.61 6.16
C ASN A 168 -7.97 -10.17 6.01
N VAL A 169 -7.70 -9.33 7.03
CA VAL A 169 -7.99 -7.90 7.02
C VAL A 169 -6.69 -7.14 6.77
N TYR A 170 -6.79 -6.12 5.96
CA TYR A 170 -5.70 -5.22 5.59
C TYR A 170 -6.05 -3.79 5.98
N THR A 171 -5.03 -2.99 6.23
CA THR A 171 -5.17 -1.54 6.44
C THR A 171 -4.12 -0.78 5.62
N THR A 172 -4.18 0.52 5.66
CA THR A 172 -3.13 1.40 5.13
C THR A 172 -2.91 2.57 6.07
N GLN A 173 -1.69 3.05 6.14
CA GLN A 173 -1.34 4.25 6.91
C GLN A 173 -1.36 5.51 6.02
N GLY A 174 -1.05 5.36 4.75
CA GLY A 174 -1.05 6.46 3.80
C GLY A 174 -2.42 6.70 3.13
N ARG A 175 -2.50 7.81 2.41
CA ARG A 175 -3.64 8.02 1.51
C ARG A 175 -3.56 7.05 0.35
N LEU A 176 -4.63 6.29 0.12
CA LEU A 176 -4.78 5.51 -1.10
C LEU A 176 -4.96 6.46 -2.28
N PHE A 177 -4.37 6.11 -3.40
CA PHE A 177 -4.58 6.83 -4.63
C PHE A 177 -5.81 6.31 -5.36
N HIS A 178 -6.86 7.12 -5.44
CA HIS A 178 -8.14 6.77 -6.05
C HIS A 178 -8.13 7.06 -7.55
N LEU A 179 -8.42 6.04 -8.33
CA LEU A 179 -8.47 6.08 -9.79
C LEU A 179 -9.93 5.92 -10.24
N PRO A 180 -10.51 6.97 -10.86
CA PRO A 180 -11.94 6.96 -11.20
C PRO A 180 -12.26 5.87 -12.21
N VAL A 181 -13.49 5.34 -12.15
CA VAL A 181 -13.97 4.25 -13.00
C VAL A 181 -13.81 4.56 -14.49
N THR A 182 -13.89 5.83 -14.85
CA THR A 182 -13.78 6.30 -16.25
C THR A 182 -12.44 5.98 -16.92
N ILE A 183 -11.36 5.93 -16.14
CA ILE A 183 -10.02 5.62 -16.69
C ILE A 183 -9.67 4.13 -16.63
N VAL A 184 -10.42 3.35 -15.84
CA VAL A 184 -10.09 1.94 -15.56
C VAL A 184 -9.92 1.09 -16.83
N PRO A 185 -10.80 1.15 -17.85
CA PRO A 185 -10.63 0.32 -19.03
C PRO A 185 -9.30 0.60 -19.76
N GLU A 186 -8.97 1.85 -19.96
CA GLU A 186 -7.73 2.26 -20.63
C GLU A 186 -6.50 1.88 -19.78
N LEU A 187 -6.54 2.15 -18.49
CA LEU A 187 -5.48 1.80 -17.55
C LEU A 187 -5.16 0.31 -17.58
N MET A 188 -6.19 -0.55 -17.60
CA MET A 188 -6.02 -2.00 -17.67
C MET A 188 -5.39 -2.47 -18.98
N VAL A 189 -5.68 -1.80 -20.10
CA VAL A 189 -5.00 -2.06 -21.38
C VAL A 189 -3.52 -1.72 -21.29
N ARG A 190 -3.19 -0.53 -20.77
CA ARG A 190 -1.79 -0.07 -20.60
C ARG A 190 -1.00 -0.96 -19.63
N PHE A 191 -1.61 -1.39 -18.53
CA PHE A 191 -0.98 -2.32 -17.60
C PHE A 191 -0.67 -3.66 -18.26
N ARG A 192 -1.59 -4.22 -19.04
CA ARG A 192 -1.37 -5.46 -19.78
C ARG A 192 -0.20 -5.30 -20.77
N GLN A 193 -0.20 -4.25 -21.57
CA GLN A 193 0.89 -3.96 -22.50
C GLN A 193 2.24 -3.80 -21.81
N PHE A 194 2.28 -3.19 -20.64
CA PHE A 194 3.50 -3.07 -19.84
C PHE A 194 3.99 -4.45 -19.40
N LEU A 195 3.11 -5.29 -18.86
CA LEU A 195 3.47 -6.63 -18.38
C LEU A 195 3.93 -7.54 -19.53
N GLU A 196 3.26 -7.53 -20.67
CA GLU A 196 3.65 -8.29 -21.85
C GLU A 196 5.05 -7.93 -22.37
N ARG A 197 5.47 -6.67 -22.21
CA ARG A 197 6.82 -6.22 -22.60
C ARG A 197 7.92 -6.55 -21.60
N HIS A 198 7.58 -6.70 -20.32
CA HIS A 198 8.56 -6.81 -19.23
C HIS A 198 8.58 -8.18 -18.54
N ASN A 199 7.53 -8.98 -18.69
CA ASN A 199 7.44 -10.32 -18.13
C ASN A 199 7.43 -11.37 -19.25
N SER A 200 8.52 -12.12 -19.35
CA SER A 200 8.62 -13.28 -20.26
C SER A 200 7.85 -14.52 -19.74
N ASN A 201 7.40 -14.51 -18.49
CA ASN A 201 6.64 -15.60 -17.86
C ASN A 201 5.25 -15.12 -17.47
N LEU A 202 4.24 -15.95 -17.81
CA LEU A 202 2.80 -15.72 -17.59
C LEU A 202 2.34 -15.73 -16.11
N ASP A 203 3.26 -15.86 -15.16
CA ASP A 203 2.96 -15.72 -13.74
C ASP A 203 2.86 -14.23 -13.42
N TYR A 204 1.63 -13.75 -13.28
CA TYR A 204 1.28 -12.33 -13.08
C TYR A 204 1.73 -11.72 -11.74
N VAL A 205 2.77 -12.25 -11.12
CA VAL A 205 3.39 -11.63 -9.95
C VAL A 205 4.16 -10.40 -10.41
N VAL A 206 3.60 -9.23 -10.16
CA VAL A 206 4.25 -7.95 -10.46
C VAL A 206 5.32 -7.69 -9.40
N PRO A 207 6.61 -7.64 -9.77
CA PRO A 207 7.66 -7.36 -8.81
C PRO A 207 7.52 -5.94 -8.24
N ALA A 208 7.88 -5.75 -6.97
CA ALA A 208 7.80 -4.45 -6.29
C ALA A 208 8.57 -3.35 -7.05
N SER A 209 9.66 -3.71 -7.73
CA SER A 209 10.45 -2.79 -8.57
C SER A 209 9.68 -2.22 -9.77
N SER A 210 8.61 -2.88 -10.21
CA SER A 210 7.76 -2.41 -11.32
C SER A 210 6.75 -1.33 -10.87
N TYR A 211 6.53 -1.17 -9.58
CA TYR A 211 5.50 -0.24 -9.07
C TYR A 211 5.68 1.20 -9.54
N PRO A 212 6.87 1.82 -9.52
CA PRO A 212 7.05 3.18 -10.04
C PRO A 212 6.66 3.33 -11.51
N ALA A 213 6.95 2.31 -12.33
CA ALA A 213 6.56 2.32 -13.75
C ALA A 213 5.05 2.22 -13.94
N LEU A 214 4.37 1.37 -13.17
CA LEU A 214 2.90 1.28 -13.18
C LEU A 214 2.24 2.55 -12.64
N LEU A 215 2.84 3.17 -11.61
CA LEU A 215 2.38 4.44 -11.08
C LEU A 215 2.52 5.56 -12.13
N ARG A 216 3.62 5.59 -12.89
CA ARG A 216 3.81 6.52 -14.02
C ARG A 216 2.71 6.34 -15.06
N ILE A 217 2.44 5.11 -15.49
CA ILE A 217 1.36 4.82 -16.46
C ILE A 217 0.02 5.34 -15.93
N THR A 218 -0.22 5.16 -14.64
CA THR A 218 -1.43 5.65 -13.98
C THR A 218 -1.55 7.17 -14.03
N MET A 219 -0.46 7.91 -13.70
CA MET A 219 -0.44 9.36 -13.72
C MET A 219 -0.68 9.89 -15.15
N GLN A 220 -0.01 9.32 -16.15
CA GLN A 220 -0.19 9.68 -17.55
C GLN A 220 -1.63 9.45 -18.02
N THR A 221 -2.22 8.28 -17.66
CA THR A 221 -3.62 7.98 -18.03
C THR A 221 -4.60 8.96 -17.37
N MET A 222 -4.30 9.42 -16.15
CA MET A 222 -5.12 10.45 -15.50
C MET A 222 -4.97 11.82 -16.13
N GLU A 223 -3.75 12.23 -16.44
CA GLU A 223 -3.48 13.53 -17.08
C GLU A 223 -4.22 13.70 -18.40
N GLU A 224 -4.26 12.66 -19.22
CA GLU A 224 -4.97 12.65 -20.51
C GLU A 224 -6.50 12.80 -20.39
N LYS A 225 -7.05 12.71 -19.17
CA LYS A 225 -8.49 12.79 -18.87
C LYS A 225 -8.87 14.01 -18.01
N LEU A 226 -7.87 14.78 -17.54
CA LEU A 226 -8.09 16.07 -16.87
C LEU A 226 -8.33 17.17 -17.88
#